data_3e16efc2be87326274ebbb9a4c9eeebc
#
_entry.id   3e16efc2be87326274ebbb9a4c9eeebc
#
_cell.length_a   1.000
_cell.length_b   1.000
_cell.length_c   1.000
_cell.angle_alpha   90.00
_cell.angle_beta   90.00
_cell.angle_gamma   90.00
#
_symmetry.space_group_name_H-M   'P 1'
#
loop_
_entity.id
_entity.type
_entity.pdbx_description
1 polymer ?
#
loop_
_entity_poly.entity_id
_entity_poly.type
_entity_poly.pdbx_seq_one_letter_code
_entity_poly.pdbx_strand_id
1 'polypeptide(L)'
;YKPSIEDLWFRAQMMGNEQTMAYNHAYGGTIPFPKEHWADWYDRWLADHDDKHFYRYVKVDDMFVGEVAYHFEEKRQITLASVIMDAPYRRKGYGSKALMLLCQAAKEANIHELYDDIAIDNPSAALFLKCGFSVILQTKEYILLKKEL
;
A
#
# COMPACT_ATOMS: atom_id res chain seq x y z
N TYR A 1 -4.70 8.96 7.67
CA TYR A 1 -5.65 10.00 7.23
C TYR A 1 -6.48 9.51 6.05
N LYS A 2 -7.80 9.64 6.15
CA LYS A 2 -8.70 9.33 5.04
C LYS A 2 -8.75 10.52 4.08
N PRO A 3 -8.16 10.42 2.87
CA PRO A 3 -8.16 11.56 1.96
C PRO A 3 -9.54 11.88 1.41
N SER A 4 -9.78 13.16 1.13
CA SER A 4 -10.89 13.61 0.29
C SER A 4 -10.50 13.49 -1.18
N ILE A 5 -11.45 13.67 -2.07
CA ILE A 5 -11.15 13.63 -3.51
C ILE A 5 -10.16 14.75 -3.91
N GLU A 6 -10.23 15.91 -3.26
CA GLU A 6 -9.32 17.01 -3.49
C GLU A 6 -7.89 16.73 -3.06
N ASP A 7 -7.69 15.79 -2.12
CA ASP A 7 -6.37 15.38 -1.65
C ASP A 7 -5.64 14.43 -2.61
N LEU A 8 -6.30 13.93 -3.64
CA LEU A 8 -5.74 12.94 -4.56
C LEU A 8 -4.59 13.48 -5.43
N TRP A 9 -4.34 14.77 -5.39
CA TRP A 9 -3.12 15.34 -5.99
C TRP A 9 -1.85 14.70 -5.43
N PHE A 10 -1.84 14.35 -4.16
CA PHE A 10 -0.67 13.72 -3.54
C PHE A 10 -0.43 12.31 -4.08
N ARG A 11 -1.50 11.51 -4.24
CA ARG A 11 -1.37 10.21 -4.91
C ARG A 11 -0.87 10.38 -6.34
N ALA A 12 -1.42 11.32 -7.09
CA ALA A 12 -0.96 11.61 -8.46
C ALA A 12 0.53 11.98 -8.49
N GLN A 13 0.98 12.79 -7.55
CA GLN A 13 2.39 13.15 -7.41
C GLN A 13 3.27 11.94 -7.12
N MET A 14 2.91 11.08 -6.15
CA MET A 14 3.67 9.87 -5.84
C MET A 14 3.73 8.91 -7.03
N MET A 15 2.59 8.64 -7.66
CA MET A 15 2.50 7.71 -8.79
C MET A 15 3.27 8.19 -10.01
N GLY A 16 3.40 9.50 -10.19
CA GLY A 16 4.16 10.11 -11.27
C GLY A 16 5.65 10.33 -10.97
N ASN A 17 6.12 10.05 -9.77
CA ASN A 17 7.50 10.26 -9.36
C ASN A 17 8.34 9.02 -9.59
N GLU A 18 9.36 9.12 -10.44
CA GLU A 18 10.23 7.98 -10.80
C GLU A 18 10.96 7.39 -9.61
N GLN A 19 11.43 8.21 -8.67
CA GLN A 19 12.13 7.72 -7.48
C GLN A 19 11.19 6.98 -6.53
N THR A 20 9.99 7.54 -6.31
CA THR A 20 8.96 6.90 -5.47
C THR A 20 8.53 5.56 -6.07
N MET A 21 8.36 5.51 -7.39
CA MET A 21 7.87 4.34 -8.11
C MET A 21 8.96 3.42 -8.67
N ALA A 22 10.22 3.61 -8.29
CA ALA A 22 11.34 2.81 -8.79
C ALA A 22 11.17 1.30 -8.51
N TYR A 23 10.54 0.93 -7.38
CA TYR A 23 10.23 -0.46 -7.04
C TYR A 23 9.27 -1.14 -8.04
N ASN A 24 8.50 -0.35 -8.77
CA ASN A 24 7.47 -0.82 -9.72
C ASN A 24 8.02 -0.97 -11.15
N HIS A 25 9.34 -0.92 -11.33
CA HIS A 25 9.96 -0.93 -12.66
C HIS A 25 9.56 -2.14 -13.52
N ALA A 26 9.38 -3.31 -12.90
CA ALA A 26 8.95 -4.53 -13.59
C ALA A 26 7.52 -4.44 -14.16
N TYR A 27 6.72 -3.50 -13.65
CA TYR A 27 5.32 -3.28 -14.03
C TYR A 27 5.09 -1.92 -14.69
N GLY A 28 6.15 -1.31 -15.24
CA GLY A 28 6.05 -0.04 -15.96
C GLY A 28 6.48 1.22 -15.20
N GLY A 29 6.90 1.08 -13.95
CA GLY A 29 7.39 2.21 -13.14
C GLY A 29 6.27 3.14 -12.69
N THR A 30 6.30 4.39 -13.17
CA THR A 30 5.27 5.39 -12.83
C THR A 30 3.90 5.02 -13.38
N ILE A 31 2.86 5.42 -12.66
CA ILE A 31 1.46 5.16 -13.01
C ILE A 31 0.75 6.50 -13.25
N PRO A 32 0.21 6.73 -14.46
CA PRO A 32 -0.61 7.91 -14.71
C PRO A 32 -1.86 7.91 -13.83
N PHE A 33 -2.11 9.03 -13.16
CA PHE A 33 -3.31 9.20 -12.35
C PHE A 33 -3.94 10.57 -12.62
N PRO A 34 -4.46 10.78 -13.86
CA PRO A 34 -5.04 12.05 -14.25
C PRO A 34 -6.34 12.33 -13.49
N LYS A 35 -6.65 13.59 -13.34
CA LYS A 35 -7.79 14.06 -12.53
C LYS A 35 -9.13 13.48 -12.98
N GLU A 36 -9.31 13.20 -14.25
CA GLU A 36 -10.51 12.56 -14.79
C GLU A 36 -10.74 11.13 -14.27
N HIS A 37 -9.72 10.48 -13.73
CA HIS A 37 -9.84 9.15 -13.12
C HIS A 37 -10.10 9.18 -11.60
N TRP A 38 -10.02 10.33 -10.97
CA TRP A 38 -10.09 10.43 -9.51
C TRP A 38 -11.45 10.03 -8.94
N ALA A 39 -12.53 10.41 -9.60
CA ALA A 39 -13.88 10.12 -9.11
C ALA A 39 -14.14 8.61 -9.06
N ASP A 40 -13.82 7.87 -10.12
CA ASP A 40 -14.00 6.43 -10.20
C ASP A 40 -13.09 5.69 -9.21
N TRP A 41 -11.85 6.14 -9.09
CA TRP A 41 -10.90 5.57 -8.15
C TRP A 41 -11.34 5.80 -6.70
N TYR A 42 -11.77 7.03 -6.38
CA TYR A 42 -12.28 7.40 -5.05
C TYR A 42 -13.48 6.55 -4.68
N ASP A 43 -14.42 6.38 -5.60
CA ASP A 43 -15.61 5.55 -5.39
C ASP A 43 -15.25 4.12 -5.01
N ARG A 44 -14.26 3.54 -5.69
CA ARG A 44 -13.80 2.18 -5.44
C ARG A 44 -13.08 2.00 -4.12
N TRP A 45 -12.22 2.96 -3.77
CA TRP A 45 -11.29 2.81 -2.65
C TRP A 45 -11.72 3.52 -1.36
N LEU A 46 -12.49 4.57 -1.45
CA LEU A 46 -12.73 5.48 -0.33
C LEU A 46 -14.21 5.73 -0.01
N ALA A 47 -15.13 5.36 -0.89
CA ALA A 47 -16.56 5.62 -0.67
C ALA A 47 -17.27 4.58 0.22
N ASP A 48 -16.53 3.66 0.83
CA ASP A 48 -17.01 2.68 1.83
C ASP A 48 -18.19 1.82 1.35
N HIS A 49 -18.17 1.42 0.08
CA HIS A 49 -19.22 0.55 -0.50
C HIS A 49 -19.11 -0.91 -0.06
N ASP A 50 -17.93 -1.34 0.40
CA ASP A 50 -17.68 -2.71 0.80
C ASP A 50 -16.57 -2.80 1.86
N ASP A 51 -16.41 -3.99 2.42
CA ASP A 51 -15.35 -4.30 3.40
C ASP A 51 -14.05 -4.75 2.71
N LYS A 52 -13.99 -4.71 1.39
CA LYS A 52 -12.91 -5.30 0.59
C LYS A 52 -11.80 -4.33 0.25
N HIS A 53 -12.03 -3.04 0.45
CA HIS A 53 -11.06 -1.99 0.14
C HIS A 53 -10.83 -1.10 1.35
N PHE A 54 -9.57 -0.79 1.60
CA PHE A 54 -9.16 0.17 2.62
C PHE A 54 -7.99 0.98 2.08
N TYR A 55 -8.06 2.29 2.22
CA TYR A 55 -7.00 3.18 1.75
C TYR A 55 -6.88 4.38 2.66
N ARG A 56 -5.63 4.71 3.07
CA ARG A 56 -5.34 5.88 3.89
C ARG A 56 -4.02 6.50 3.47
N TYR A 57 -3.91 7.81 3.62
CA TYR A 57 -2.62 8.48 3.58
C TYR A 57 -1.89 8.32 4.91
N VAL A 58 -0.58 8.26 4.82
CA VAL A 58 0.31 8.39 5.98
C VAL A 58 0.63 9.86 6.13
N LYS A 59 0.30 10.42 7.30
CA LYS A 59 0.46 11.84 7.61
C LYS A 59 1.40 12.01 8.78
N VAL A 60 2.40 12.88 8.64
CA VAL A 60 3.34 13.26 9.69
C VAL A 60 3.24 14.76 9.86
N ASP A 61 2.81 15.21 11.06
CA ASP A 61 2.40 16.60 11.29
C ASP A 61 1.30 16.98 10.29
N ASP A 62 1.52 17.99 9.46
CA ASP A 62 0.56 18.41 8.43
C ASP A 62 0.95 17.98 7.02
N MET A 63 1.91 17.04 6.90
CA MET A 63 2.42 16.60 5.59
C MET A 63 1.98 15.18 5.27
N PHE A 64 1.56 14.95 4.03
CA PHE A 64 1.38 13.62 3.48
C PHE A 64 2.76 13.06 3.11
N VAL A 65 3.05 11.84 3.55
CA VAL A 65 4.36 11.22 3.34
C VAL A 65 4.29 9.84 2.66
N GLY A 66 3.09 9.29 2.52
CA GLY A 66 2.90 8.00 1.88
C GLY A 66 1.45 7.56 1.90
N GLU A 67 1.23 6.32 1.50
CA GLU A 67 -0.07 5.67 1.53
C GLU A 67 0.02 4.24 2.04
N VAL A 68 -1.06 3.76 2.62
CA VAL A 68 -1.29 2.36 2.97
C VAL A 68 -2.64 1.93 2.46
N ALA A 69 -2.74 0.68 2.03
CA ALA A 69 -3.99 0.12 1.55
C ALA A 69 -4.04 -1.38 1.80
N TYR A 70 -5.24 -1.93 1.83
CA TYR A 70 -5.45 -3.33 1.56
C TYR A 70 -6.67 -3.51 0.67
N HIS A 71 -6.71 -4.61 -0.05
CA HIS A 71 -7.89 -5.00 -0.81
C HIS A 71 -8.01 -6.51 -0.86
N PHE A 72 -9.24 -7.00 -0.97
CA PHE A 72 -9.50 -8.43 -1.16
C PHE A 72 -9.35 -8.80 -2.63
N GLU A 73 -8.53 -9.83 -2.88
CA GLU A 73 -8.32 -10.37 -4.21
C GLU A 73 -9.12 -11.64 -4.38
N GLU A 74 -10.10 -11.61 -5.27
CA GLU A 74 -11.05 -12.71 -5.50
C GLU A 74 -10.37 -13.97 -6.04
N LYS A 75 -9.38 -13.83 -6.90
CA LYS A 75 -8.72 -14.96 -7.56
C LYS A 75 -8.04 -15.91 -6.57
N ARG A 76 -7.30 -15.37 -5.62
CA ARG A 76 -6.58 -16.15 -4.59
C ARG A 76 -7.31 -16.19 -3.27
N GLN A 77 -8.43 -15.46 -3.11
CA GLN A 77 -9.19 -15.36 -1.85
C GLN A 77 -8.33 -14.87 -0.69
N ILE A 78 -7.49 -13.87 -0.94
CA ILE A 78 -6.58 -13.28 0.05
C ILE A 78 -6.75 -11.76 0.11
N THR A 79 -6.42 -11.17 1.26
CA THR A 79 -6.37 -9.72 1.41
C THR A 79 -4.93 -9.25 1.24
N LEU A 80 -4.67 -8.47 0.21
CA LEU A 80 -3.35 -7.92 -0.11
C LEU A 80 -3.17 -6.56 0.53
N ALA A 81 -2.06 -6.38 1.23
CA ALA A 81 -1.61 -5.12 1.79
C ALA A 81 -0.66 -4.41 0.83
N SER A 82 -0.57 -3.10 0.96
CA SER A 82 0.36 -2.26 0.20
C SER A 82 0.80 -1.08 1.06
N VAL A 83 2.06 -0.73 0.99
CA VAL A 83 2.66 0.44 1.63
C VAL A 83 3.56 1.14 0.62
N ILE A 84 3.28 2.40 0.33
CA ILE A 84 4.12 3.22 -0.53
C ILE A 84 4.50 4.48 0.25
N MET A 85 5.78 4.66 0.51
CA MET A 85 6.30 5.89 1.08
C MET A 85 6.89 6.75 -0.03
N ASP A 86 6.54 8.03 -0.02
CA ASP A 86 7.12 8.99 -0.94
C ASP A 86 8.64 9.09 -0.70
N ALA A 87 9.43 9.07 -1.77
CA ALA A 87 10.87 8.90 -1.71
C ALA A 87 11.59 9.85 -0.72
N PRO A 88 11.25 11.16 -0.64
CA PRO A 88 11.92 12.06 0.30
C PRO A 88 11.77 11.70 1.78
N TYR A 89 10.74 10.88 2.11
CA TYR A 89 10.40 10.56 3.49
C TYR A 89 10.80 9.13 3.89
N ARG A 90 11.52 8.43 3.03
CA ARG A 90 12.01 7.07 3.30
C ARG A 90 13.15 7.07 4.33
N ARG A 91 13.39 5.90 4.94
CA ARG A 91 14.47 5.66 5.93
C ARG A 91 14.32 6.49 7.21
N LYS A 92 13.09 6.86 7.57
CA LYS A 92 12.76 7.58 8.81
C LYS A 92 11.90 6.75 9.76
N GLY A 93 11.62 5.48 9.42
CA GLY A 93 10.79 4.59 10.21
C GLY A 93 9.28 4.75 9.99
N TYR A 94 8.85 5.63 9.13
CA TYR A 94 7.42 5.87 8.88
C TYR A 94 6.73 4.67 8.23
N GLY A 95 7.42 3.98 7.33
CA GLY A 95 6.85 2.79 6.66
C GLY A 95 6.51 1.67 7.63
N SER A 96 7.38 1.39 8.60
CA SER A 96 7.13 0.38 9.64
C SER A 96 5.92 0.75 10.50
N LYS A 97 5.84 1.99 10.95
CA LYS A 97 4.71 2.48 11.75
C LYS A 97 3.41 2.45 10.95
N ALA A 98 3.46 2.86 9.70
CA ALA A 98 2.30 2.83 8.80
C ALA A 98 1.79 1.41 8.56
N LEU A 99 2.69 0.45 8.32
CA LEU A 99 2.32 -0.96 8.14
C LEU A 99 1.70 -1.55 9.41
N MET A 100 2.24 -1.22 10.59
CA MET A 100 1.67 -1.67 11.86
C MET A 100 0.27 -1.10 12.09
N LEU A 101 0.04 0.17 11.76
CA LEU A 101 -1.28 0.79 11.83
C LEU A 101 -2.26 0.15 10.83
N LEU A 102 -1.79 -0.19 9.63
CA LEU A 102 -2.60 -0.92 8.65
C LEU A 102 -3.01 -2.29 9.17
N CYS A 103 -2.09 -3.03 9.79
CA CYS A 103 -2.39 -4.32 10.41
C CYS A 103 -3.44 -4.17 11.52
N GLN A 104 -3.33 -3.14 12.34
CA GLN A 104 -4.32 -2.86 13.37
C GLN A 104 -5.70 -2.58 12.76
N ALA A 105 -5.77 -1.71 11.75
CA ALA A 105 -7.02 -1.39 11.07
C ALA A 105 -7.66 -2.64 10.44
N ALA A 106 -6.87 -3.50 9.82
CA ALA A 106 -7.34 -4.77 9.25
C ALA A 106 -7.89 -5.69 10.33
N LYS A 107 -7.20 -5.82 11.46
CA LYS A 107 -7.67 -6.61 12.59
C LYS A 107 -8.99 -6.09 13.16
N GLU A 108 -9.13 -4.79 13.30
CA GLU A 108 -10.37 -4.15 13.75
C GLU A 108 -11.54 -4.37 12.77
N ALA A 109 -11.23 -4.56 11.48
CA ALA A 109 -12.20 -4.94 10.44
C ALA A 109 -12.46 -6.45 10.36
N ASN A 110 -11.99 -7.25 11.35
CA ASN A 110 -12.12 -8.71 11.39
C ASN A 110 -11.40 -9.44 10.24
N ILE A 111 -10.35 -8.85 9.71
CA ILE A 111 -9.45 -9.51 8.78
C ILE A 111 -8.40 -10.26 9.61
N HIS A 112 -8.24 -11.55 9.36
CA HIS A 112 -7.38 -12.42 10.16
C HIS A 112 -5.98 -12.60 9.58
N GLU A 113 -5.82 -12.33 8.29
CA GLU A 113 -4.56 -12.53 7.57
C GLU A 113 -4.36 -11.41 6.54
N LEU A 114 -3.14 -10.88 6.50
CA LEU A 114 -2.71 -9.97 5.44
C LEU A 114 -1.56 -10.61 4.66
N TYR A 115 -1.58 -10.37 3.37
CA TYR A 115 -0.56 -10.83 2.42
C TYR A 115 0.02 -9.65 1.68
N ASP A 116 1.22 -9.82 1.13
CA ASP A 116 1.74 -8.95 0.08
C ASP A 116 2.60 -9.77 -0.87
N ASP A 117 2.47 -9.55 -2.16
CA ASP A 117 3.35 -10.10 -3.17
C ASP A 117 4.31 -9.01 -3.66
N ILE A 118 5.58 -9.23 -3.41
CA ILE A 118 6.63 -8.25 -3.64
C ILE A 118 7.59 -8.81 -4.69
N ALA A 119 7.97 -7.99 -5.67
CA ALA A 119 9.03 -8.36 -6.62
C ALA A 119 10.31 -8.74 -5.86
N ILE A 120 11.00 -9.78 -6.31
CA ILE A 120 12.13 -10.38 -5.58
C ILE A 120 13.27 -9.38 -5.30
N ASP A 121 13.43 -8.37 -6.13
CA ASP A 121 14.42 -7.31 -5.99
C ASP A 121 13.91 -6.06 -5.27
N ASN A 122 12.65 -6.08 -4.82
CA ASN A 122 12.09 -4.95 -4.09
C ASN A 122 12.59 -4.95 -2.63
N PRO A 123 13.30 -3.90 -2.19
CA PRO A 123 13.85 -3.83 -0.84
C PRO A 123 12.78 -3.75 0.27
N SER A 124 11.52 -3.51 -0.05
CA SER A 124 10.45 -3.42 0.95
C SER A 124 10.14 -4.74 1.65
N ALA A 125 10.63 -5.88 1.13
CA ALA A 125 10.50 -7.17 1.82
C ALA A 125 11.05 -7.12 3.25
N ALA A 126 12.17 -6.42 3.48
CA ALA A 126 12.74 -6.25 4.82
C ALA A 126 11.79 -5.53 5.78
N LEU A 127 11.03 -4.54 5.29
CA LEU A 127 10.01 -3.83 6.05
C LEU A 127 8.92 -4.79 6.54
N PHE A 128 8.39 -5.61 5.65
CA PHE A 128 7.33 -6.57 5.98
C PHE A 128 7.83 -7.63 6.98
N LEU A 129 9.04 -8.17 6.79
CA LEU A 129 9.63 -9.14 7.72
C LEU A 129 9.81 -8.53 9.11
N LYS A 130 10.29 -7.28 9.19
CA LYS A 130 10.42 -6.55 10.46
C LYS A 130 9.08 -6.37 11.17
N CYS A 131 8.00 -6.24 10.44
CA CYS A 131 6.64 -6.08 10.97
C CYS A 131 5.92 -7.40 11.25
N GLY A 132 6.62 -8.53 11.19
CA GLY A 132 6.09 -9.85 11.58
C GLY A 132 5.48 -10.65 10.45
N PHE A 133 5.65 -10.23 9.20
CA PHE A 133 5.29 -11.06 8.05
C PHE A 133 6.34 -12.15 7.84
N SER A 134 5.91 -13.29 7.29
CA SER A 134 6.78 -14.41 6.94
C SER A 134 6.64 -14.74 5.46
N VAL A 135 7.73 -15.19 4.85
CA VAL A 135 7.71 -15.69 3.46
C VAL A 135 7.00 -17.04 3.44
N ILE A 136 5.95 -17.16 2.66
CA ILE A 136 5.22 -18.43 2.48
C ILE A 136 5.42 -19.02 1.08
N LEU A 137 5.85 -18.22 0.11
CA LEU A 137 6.16 -18.68 -1.24
C LEU A 137 7.23 -17.75 -1.83
N GLN A 138 8.20 -18.33 -2.51
CA GLN A 138 9.20 -17.57 -3.26
C GLN A 138 9.37 -18.18 -4.64
N THR A 139 9.31 -17.35 -5.67
CA THR A 139 9.62 -17.71 -7.06
C THR A 139 10.86 -16.95 -7.52
N LYS A 140 11.23 -17.09 -8.78
CA LYS A 140 12.31 -16.28 -9.39
C LYS A 140 11.91 -14.81 -9.56
N GLU A 141 10.60 -14.51 -9.52
CA GLU A 141 10.05 -13.20 -9.85
C GLU A 141 9.52 -12.47 -8.63
N TYR A 142 8.91 -13.17 -7.67
CA TYR A 142 8.27 -12.53 -6.52
C TYR A 142 8.36 -13.37 -5.24
N ILE A 143 8.09 -12.70 -4.14
CA ILE A 143 7.97 -13.27 -2.80
C ILE A 143 6.55 -13.00 -2.31
N LEU A 144 5.84 -14.04 -1.85
CA LEU A 144 4.56 -13.90 -1.18
C LEU A 144 4.78 -13.93 0.33
N LEU A 145 4.38 -12.87 0.99
CA LEU A 145 4.49 -12.68 2.43
C LEU A 145 3.12 -12.77 3.08
N LYS A 146 3.07 -13.26 4.31
CA LYS A 146 1.83 -13.40 5.10
C LYS A 146 2.07 -13.01 6.55
N LYS A 147 1.07 -12.36 7.14
CA LYS A 147 0.99 -12.14 8.59
C LYS A 147 -0.40 -12.53 9.10
N GLU A 148 -0.43 -13.29 10.19
CA GLU A 148 -1.63 -13.51 10.98
C GLU A 148 -1.83 -12.33 11.94
N LEU A 149 -3.06 -11.84 12.04
CA LEU A 149 -3.40 -10.65 12.81
C LEU A 149 -4.02 -10.97 14.18
#